data_75d79f971b696253c6915ee44220def8
#
_entry.id   75d79f971b696253c6915ee44220def8
#
_cell.length_a   1.000
_cell.length_b   1.000
_cell.length_c   1.000
_cell.angle_alpha   90.00
_cell.angle_beta   90.00
_cell.angle_gamma   90.00
#
_symmetry.space_group_name_H-M   'P 1'
#
loop_
_entity.id
_entity.type
_entity.pdbx_description
1 polymer ?
#
loop_
_entity_poly.entity_id
_entity_poly.type
_entity_poly.pdbx_seq_one_letter_code
_entity_poly.pdbx_strand_id
1 'polypeptide(L)'
;RLLFGMMLLAVGCLAGSCTDDDEYTQGVWMRRSDLDGVARGQASSFTIDNKGYLCCGFRGTNKTYLKDLWVYDINNDYWTQCADMPDEAQGRHSATAFALNGKGYITTGVQKNESTNLADTWEYDPNTDSWTRKDDFGGGARYGALAFSIGGYGYVGTGYNDNYLKDFYRFDPNAATGQQWTIVSGFGGYKRQYGTAFVIDDVAYICCGDNNGTLVDDLWKFDGSDWKQLRDIANNDSDEDYDDDYAITRAGTVSFVIDGRGYIATGTRSGVTSDYWVYDPEEDLWYGDSDDDYTPMTNVHNVSSGGSSRSYAVSFSTGKRGFVLSGSSGTSYFDDVYELLPYEQEDVD
;
A
#
# COMPACT_ATOMS: atom_id res chain seq x y z
N ARG A 1 2.42 60.03 -66.85
CA ARG A 1 1.47 59.14 -66.18
C ARG A 1 2.16 58.62 -64.96
N LEU A 2 1.78 59.25 -63.80
CA LEU A 2 2.21 58.83 -62.46
C LEU A 2 1.43 57.59 -62.03
N LEU A 3 2.15 56.66 -61.40
CA LEU A 3 1.55 55.60 -60.58
C LEU A 3 2.10 55.73 -59.17
N PHE A 4 1.20 56.09 -58.29
CA PHE A 4 1.40 56.14 -56.82
C PHE A 4 1.41 54.71 -56.33
N GLY A 5 2.51 54.29 -55.70
CA GLY A 5 2.59 53.05 -54.92
C GLY A 5 2.30 53.37 -53.46
N MET A 6 1.22 52.81 -52.98
CA MET A 6 0.78 52.94 -51.57
C MET A 6 1.51 51.86 -50.75
N MET A 7 2.40 52.31 -49.85
CA MET A 7 3.13 51.45 -48.93
C MET A 7 2.23 51.25 -47.70
N LEU A 8 1.66 50.05 -47.56
CA LEU A 8 0.99 49.64 -46.31
C LEU A 8 2.05 49.28 -45.27
N LEU A 9 2.13 50.10 -44.23
CA LEU A 9 2.80 49.69 -42.98
C LEU A 9 1.88 48.72 -42.25
N ALA A 10 2.27 47.44 -42.20
CA ALA A 10 1.68 46.51 -41.26
C ALA A 10 2.35 46.72 -39.89
N VAL A 11 1.62 47.30 -38.97
CA VAL A 11 1.96 47.30 -37.56
C VAL A 11 1.65 45.90 -37.03
N GLY A 12 2.65 45.06 -36.87
CA GLY A 12 2.51 43.82 -36.13
C GLY A 12 2.35 44.08 -34.66
N CYS A 13 1.14 43.93 -34.14
CA CYS A 13 0.95 43.75 -32.71
C CYS A 13 1.59 42.39 -32.32
N LEU A 14 2.73 42.44 -31.69
CA LEU A 14 3.20 41.36 -30.85
C LEU A 14 2.27 41.28 -29.67
N ALA A 15 1.21 40.48 -29.78
CA ALA A 15 0.53 39.97 -28.62
C ALA A 15 1.53 39.04 -27.94
N GLY A 16 2.19 39.53 -26.89
CA GLY A 16 2.83 38.66 -25.93
C GLY A 16 1.72 37.80 -25.32
N SER A 17 1.66 36.54 -25.70
CA SER A 17 0.98 35.54 -24.90
C SER A 17 1.80 35.44 -23.61
N CYS A 18 1.35 36.08 -22.56
CA CYS A 18 1.62 35.57 -21.23
C CYS A 18 0.87 34.23 -21.20
N THR A 19 1.51 33.16 -21.43
CA THR A 19 1.11 31.89 -20.85
C THR A 19 1.40 32.09 -19.37
N ASP A 20 0.38 32.38 -18.58
CA ASP A 20 0.40 32.00 -17.20
C ASP A 20 0.57 30.46 -17.27
N ASP A 21 1.78 29.99 -17.06
CA ASP A 21 2.03 28.59 -16.78
C ASP A 21 1.45 28.36 -15.38
N ASP A 22 0.13 28.11 -15.33
CA ASP A 22 -0.52 27.67 -14.11
C ASP A 22 0.17 26.37 -13.73
N GLU A 23 0.90 26.37 -12.63
CA GLU A 23 1.61 25.21 -12.12
C GLU A 23 0.58 24.28 -11.46
N TYR A 24 0.28 23.17 -12.11
CA TYR A 24 -0.64 22.16 -11.60
C TYR A 24 0.15 20.97 -11.04
N THR A 25 -0.34 20.45 -9.92
CA THR A 25 0.07 19.11 -9.48
C THR A 25 -1.00 18.11 -9.85
N GLN A 26 -0.61 16.95 -10.34
CA GLN A 26 -1.55 15.88 -10.64
C GLN A 26 -1.65 14.90 -9.49
N GLY A 27 -2.90 14.52 -9.18
CA GLY A 27 -3.23 13.65 -8.07
C GLY A 27 -3.57 14.46 -6.81
N VAL A 28 -4.83 14.39 -6.42
CA VAL A 28 -5.36 15.06 -5.24
C VAL A 28 -5.71 14.03 -4.18
N TRP A 29 -5.30 14.31 -2.96
CA TRP A 29 -5.70 13.50 -1.81
C TRP A 29 -6.92 14.11 -1.13
N MET A 30 -8.01 13.41 -1.11
CA MET A 30 -9.24 13.85 -0.48
C MET A 30 -9.43 13.20 0.88
N ARG A 31 -9.57 14.01 1.92
CA ARG A 31 -9.91 13.50 3.25
C ARG A 31 -11.32 12.93 3.27
N ARG A 32 -11.46 11.77 3.87
CA ARG A 32 -12.70 11.04 4.10
C ARG A 32 -13.02 10.99 5.59
N SER A 33 -14.10 10.33 5.96
CA SER A 33 -14.51 10.17 7.37
C SER A 33 -13.46 9.42 8.17
N ASP A 34 -13.01 10.02 9.25
CA ASP A 34 -12.04 9.44 10.16
C ASP A 34 -12.58 8.16 10.82
N LEU A 35 -11.69 7.26 11.22
CA LEU A 35 -12.05 6.04 11.92
C LEU A 35 -12.72 6.37 13.27
N ASP A 36 -13.92 5.87 13.49
CA ASP A 36 -14.63 5.99 14.79
C ASP A 36 -13.96 5.20 15.93
N GLY A 37 -12.98 4.38 15.60
CA GLY A 37 -12.18 3.58 16.53
C GLY A 37 -10.94 4.30 17.04
N VAL A 38 -10.06 3.53 17.67
CA VAL A 38 -8.81 4.03 18.24
C VAL A 38 -7.79 4.29 17.13
N ALA A 39 -7.18 5.49 17.10
CA ALA A 39 -6.04 5.82 16.26
C ALA A 39 -4.89 4.84 16.49
N ARG A 40 -4.31 4.28 15.42
CA ARG A 40 -3.38 3.15 15.49
C ARG A 40 -2.37 3.10 14.36
N GLY A 41 -1.25 2.44 14.59
CA GLY A 41 -0.31 2.03 13.55
C GLY A 41 -0.15 0.51 13.53
N GLN A 42 0.53 -0.01 12.51
CA GLN A 42 0.82 -1.44 12.37
C GLN A 42 -0.44 -2.32 12.40
N ALA A 43 -1.56 -1.79 11.95
CA ALA A 43 -2.81 -2.52 11.79
C ALA A 43 -2.75 -3.47 10.58
N SER A 44 -3.81 -4.25 10.41
CA SER A 44 -4.02 -5.11 9.24
C SER A 44 -5.28 -4.65 8.51
N SER A 45 -5.27 -4.74 7.18
CA SER A 45 -6.42 -4.35 6.36
C SER A 45 -6.66 -5.32 5.22
N PHE A 46 -7.90 -5.40 4.78
CA PHE A 46 -8.31 -6.08 3.57
C PHE A 46 -9.55 -5.39 2.98
N THR A 47 -9.77 -5.56 1.68
CA THR A 47 -10.94 -4.98 0.99
C THR A 47 -11.77 -6.09 0.40
N ILE A 48 -13.07 -6.05 0.61
CA ILE A 48 -14.06 -6.94 -0.02
C ILE A 48 -15.07 -6.05 -0.72
N ASP A 49 -15.17 -6.15 -2.02
CA ASP A 49 -16.00 -5.28 -2.86
C ASP A 49 -15.71 -3.78 -2.58
N ASN A 50 -16.71 -3.02 -2.17
CA ASN A 50 -16.59 -1.60 -1.79
C ASN A 50 -16.58 -1.40 -0.28
N LYS A 51 -16.00 -2.33 0.46
CA LYS A 51 -15.84 -2.25 1.92
C LYS A 51 -14.41 -2.50 2.32
N GLY A 52 -13.81 -1.52 2.99
CA GLY A 52 -12.48 -1.64 3.58
C GLY A 52 -12.57 -2.11 5.04
N TYR A 53 -11.83 -3.11 5.42
CA TYR A 53 -11.80 -3.65 6.78
C TYR A 53 -10.46 -3.34 7.43
N LEU A 54 -10.52 -2.81 8.66
CA LEU A 54 -9.36 -2.49 9.49
C LEU A 54 -9.43 -3.30 10.77
N CYS A 55 -8.37 -4.04 11.09
CA CYS A 55 -8.30 -4.86 12.31
C CYS A 55 -6.94 -4.73 12.98
N CYS A 56 -6.91 -5.01 14.27
CA CYS A 56 -5.66 -5.09 15.03
C CYS A 56 -4.91 -3.76 15.11
N GLY A 57 -3.63 -3.83 15.34
CA GLY A 57 -2.76 -2.66 15.43
C GLY A 57 -2.38 -2.31 16.85
N PHE A 58 -1.60 -1.24 16.93
CA PHE A 58 -0.96 -0.81 18.17
C PHE A 58 -1.15 0.68 18.41
N ARG A 59 -1.38 1.04 19.66
CA ARG A 59 -1.32 2.41 20.16
C ARG A 59 -0.30 2.50 21.30
N GLY A 60 0.82 3.17 21.02
CA GLY A 60 1.97 3.19 21.93
C GLY A 60 1.75 3.89 23.24
N THR A 61 0.86 4.89 23.30
CA THR A 61 0.62 5.72 24.47
C THR A 61 0.23 4.90 25.72
N ASN A 62 -0.54 3.82 25.51
CA ASN A 62 -0.97 2.92 26.58
C ASN A 62 -0.50 1.48 26.38
N LYS A 63 0.38 1.22 25.40
CA LYS A 63 0.78 -0.13 24.97
C LYS A 63 -0.44 -1.03 24.72
N THR A 64 -1.42 -0.49 24.01
CA THR A 64 -2.66 -1.21 23.70
C THR A 64 -2.47 -1.98 22.40
N TYR A 65 -2.71 -3.27 22.45
CA TYR A 65 -2.71 -4.19 21.32
C TYR A 65 -4.16 -4.52 21.01
N LEU A 66 -4.57 -4.15 19.79
CA LEU A 66 -5.98 -4.17 19.41
C LEU A 66 -6.35 -5.50 18.73
N LYS A 67 -7.63 -5.86 18.80
CA LYS A 67 -8.23 -7.01 18.11
C LYS A 67 -9.65 -6.70 17.61
N ASP A 68 -10.06 -5.43 17.69
CA ASP A 68 -11.30 -4.92 17.13
C ASP A 68 -11.27 -4.94 15.61
N LEU A 69 -12.43 -5.09 15.00
CA LEU A 69 -12.63 -5.03 13.57
C LEU A 69 -13.59 -3.90 13.23
N TRP A 70 -13.22 -3.10 12.26
CA TRP A 70 -14.01 -1.99 11.73
C TRP A 70 -14.18 -2.16 10.23
N VAL A 71 -15.35 -1.81 9.71
CA VAL A 71 -15.62 -1.74 8.28
C VAL A 71 -15.91 -0.30 7.86
N TYR A 72 -15.25 0.13 6.80
CA TYR A 72 -15.48 1.38 6.12
C TYR A 72 -16.29 1.14 4.85
N ASP A 73 -17.48 1.74 4.77
CA ASP A 73 -18.28 1.75 3.56
C ASP A 73 -17.73 2.80 2.60
N ILE A 74 -17.01 2.35 1.58
CA ILE A 74 -16.29 3.22 0.63
C ILE A 74 -17.25 4.10 -0.19
N ASN A 75 -18.48 3.64 -0.43
CA ASN A 75 -19.44 4.40 -1.23
C ASN A 75 -20.16 5.46 -0.41
N ASN A 76 -20.38 5.21 0.87
CA ASN A 76 -21.20 6.06 1.72
C ASN A 76 -20.37 6.85 2.75
N ASP A 77 -19.05 6.64 2.80
CA ASP A 77 -18.10 7.37 3.64
C ASP A 77 -18.45 7.34 5.13
N TYR A 78 -18.64 6.13 5.69
CA TYR A 78 -18.84 5.97 7.12
C TYR A 78 -18.26 4.64 7.65
N TRP A 79 -17.99 4.61 8.95
CA TRP A 79 -17.47 3.45 9.66
C TRP A 79 -18.54 2.73 10.46
N THR A 80 -18.37 1.42 10.62
CA THR A 80 -19.17 0.58 11.51
C THR A 80 -18.26 -0.43 12.20
N GLN A 81 -18.42 -0.61 13.50
CA GLN A 81 -17.72 -1.66 14.21
C GLN A 81 -18.37 -3.02 13.90
N CYS A 82 -17.54 -3.99 13.58
CA CYS A 82 -17.90 -5.40 13.40
C CYS A 82 -17.55 -6.20 14.68
N ALA A 83 -17.82 -7.51 14.63
CA ALA A 83 -17.43 -8.41 15.72
C ALA A 83 -15.90 -8.42 15.88
N ASP A 84 -15.44 -8.15 17.09
CA ASP A 84 -14.04 -8.28 17.47
C ASP A 84 -13.54 -9.71 17.24
N MET A 85 -12.22 -9.88 17.04
CA MET A 85 -11.63 -11.22 17.04
C MET A 85 -11.96 -11.94 18.35
N PRO A 86 -12.18 -13.28 18.32
CA PRO A 86 -12.58 -14.06 19.49
C PRO A 86 -11.63 -13.92 20.68
N ASP A 87 -12.08 -14.36 21.85
CA ASP A 87 -11.28 -14.27 23.07
C ASP A 87 -10.01 -15.11 23.03
N GLU A 88 -10.03 -16.18 22.24
CA GLU A 88 -8.85 -17.01 21.98
C GLU A 88 -7.80 -16.29 21.11
N ALA A 89 -8.20 -15.33 20.32
CA ALA A 89 -7.29 -14.50 19.54
C ALA A 89 -6.66 -13.42 20.42
N GLN A 90 -5.36 -13.27 20.31
CA GLN A 90 -4.63 -12.24 21.04
C GLN A 90 -4.66 -10.92 20.29
N GLY A 91 -4.78 -9.81 21.02
CA GLY A 91 -4.53 -8.47 20.48
C GLY A 91 -3.10 -8.38 19.93
N ARG A 92 -2.94 -7.85 18.72
CA ARG A 92 -1.69 -7.91 17.96
C ARG A 92 -1.46 -6.71 17.06
N HIS A 93 -0.22 -6.52 16.64
CA HIS A 93 0.15 -5.63 15.56
C HIS A 93 1.06 -6.31 14.55
N SER A 94 1.33 -5.65 13.43
CA SER A 94 2.19 -6.18 12.35
C SER A 94 1.77 -7.58 11.86
N ALA A 95 0.50 -7.92 12.04
CA ALA A 95 -0.12 -9.06 11.40
C ALA A 95 -0.34 -8.75 9.92
N THR A 96 -0.44 -9.78 9.10
CA THR A 96 -0.81 -9.61 7.70
C THR A 96 -2.25 -10.07 7.46
N ALA A 97 -2.88 -9.46 6.44
CA ALA A 97 -4.26 -9.77 6.07
C ALA A 97 -4.43 -9.84 4.56
N PHE A 98 -5.43 -10.57 4.11
CA PHE A 98 -5.86 -10.67 2.71
C PHE A 98 -7.35 -10.99 2.63
N ALA A 99 -7.98 -10.63 1.51
CA ALA A 99 -9.34 -11.03 1.19
C ALA A 99 -9.31 -12.18 0.18
N LEU A 100 -10.20 -13.15 0.37
CA LEU A 100 -10.33 -14.29 -0.53
C LEU A 100 -11.77 -14.82 -0.51
N ASN A 101 -12.37 -14.96 -1.69
CA ASN A 101 -13.73 -15.52 -1.84
C ASN A 101 -14.80 -14.81 -0.98
N GLY A 102 -14.74 -13.48 -0.90
CA GLY A 102 -15.68 -12.67 -0.12
C GLY A 102 -15.50 -12.74 1.40
N LYS A 103 -14.37 -13.25 1.87
CA LYS A 103 -14.01 -13.33 3.28
C LYS A 103 -12.66 -12.65 3.54
N GLY A 104 -12.46 -12.18 4.78
CA GLY A 104 -11.19 -11.64 5.24
C GLY A 104 -10.38 -12.67 6.03
N TYR A 105 -9.08 -12.61 5.90
CA TYR A 105 -8.16 -13.49 6.65
C TYR A 105 -7.10 -12.65 7.33
N ILE A 106 -6.82 -12.97 8.60
CA ILE A 106 -5.76 -12.35 9.38
C ILE A 106 -4.88 -13.47 9.94
N THR A 107 -3.58 -13.33 9.77
CA THR A 107 -2.61 -14.30 10.27
C THR A 107 -1.35 -13.61 10.77
N THR A 108 -0.58 -14.31 11.58
CA THR A 108 0.72 -13.86 12.08
C THR A 108 0.62 -12.62 13.00
N GLY A 109 1.67 -11.85 13.11
CA GLY A 109 1.76 -10.67 13.97
C GLY A 109 2.49 -10.94 15.27
N VAL A 110 2.59 -9.91 16.08
CA VAL A 110 3.24 -9.98 17.40
C VAL A 110 2.33 -9.40 18.46
N GLN A 111 2.31 -10.05 19.61
CA GLN A 111 1.57 -9.61 20.77
C GLN A 111 2.49 -8.91 21.77
N LYS A 112 1.90 -8.50 22.89
CA LYS A 112 2.46 -7.74 23.99
C LYS A 112 3.98 -7.88 24.17
N ASN A 113 4.65 -6.72 24.18
CA ASN A 113 6.10 -6.55 24.38
C ASN A 113 6.99 -7.09 23.26
N GLU A 114 6.45 -7.28 22.05
CA GLU A 114 7.20 -7.77 20.88
C GLU A 114 7.95 -9.10 21.12
N SER A 115 7.50 -9.85 22.15
CA SER A 115 8.21 -11.06 22.60
C SER A 115 7.56 -12.36 22.18
N THR A 116 6.35 -12.31 21.59
CA THR A 116 5.64 -13.50 21.17
C THR A 116 5.03 -13.30 19.82
N ASN A 117 5.69 -13.89 18.82
CA ASN A 117 5.17 -13.97 17.46
C ASN A 117 4.02 -14.97 17.39
N LEU A 118 3.08 -14.69 16.51
CA LEU A 118 1.87 -15.48 16.31
C LEU A 118 1.91 -16.18 14.95
N ALA A 119 1.23 -17.33 14.87
CA ALA A 119 1.04 -18.10 13.65
C ALA A 119 -0.44 -18.40 13.37
N ASP A 120 -1.33 -18.09 14.31
CA ASP A 120 -2.75 -18.37 14.16
C ASP A 120 -3.35 -17.66 12.97
N THR A 121 -4.28 -18.33 12.28
CA THR A 121 -5.02 -17.77 11.16
C THR A 121 -6.51 -17.74 11.47
N TRP A 122 -7.13 -16.61 11.20
CA TRP A 122 -8.55 -16.34 11.45
C TRP A 122 -9.25 -15.90 10.18
N GLU A 123 -10.38 -16.51 9.88
CA GLU A 123 -11.29 -16.15 8.79
C GLU A 123 -12.44 -15.32 9.35
N TYR A 124 -12.71 -14.17 8.76
CA TYR A 124 -13.88 -13.35 9.02
C TYR A 124 -14.89 -13.48 7.88
N ASP A 125 -16.14 -13.81 8.21
CA ASP A 125 -17.24 -13.84 7.26
C ASP A 125 -18.15 -12.61 7.47
N PRO A 126 -18.18 -11.65 6.54
CA PRO A 126 -18.99 -10.44 6.67
C PRO A 126 -20.49 -10.70 6.60
N ASN A 127 -20.92 -11.84 6.07
CA ASN A 127 -22.36 -12.17 5.98
C ASN A 127 -22.93 -12.57 7.33
N THR A 128 -22.11 -13.11 8.22
CA THR A 128 -22.51 -13.59 9.54
C THR A 128 -21.91 -12.79 10.67
N ASP A 129 -21.07 -11.80 10.33
CA ASP A 129 -20.27 -11.00 11.29
C ASP A 129 -19.59 -11.91 12.33
N SER A 130 -18.84 -12.90 11.86
CA SER A 130 -18.26 -13.90 12.74
C SER A 130 -16.89 -14.40 12.27
N TRP A 131 -16.11 -14.89 13.25
CA TRP A 131 -14.78 -15.39 13.05
C TRP A 131 -14.69 -16.92 13.15
N THR A 132 -13.86 -17.53 12.33
CA THR A 132 -13.56 -18.96 12.38
C THR A 132 -12.05 -19.19 12.38
N ARG A 133 -11.57 -20.02 13.32
CA ARG A 133 -10.18 -20.44 13.35
C ARG A 133 -9.86 -21.35 12.15
N LYS A 134 -8.72 -21.09 11.50
CA LYS A 134 -8.14 -21.90 10.43
C LYS A 134 -6.84 -22.56 10.92
N ASP A 135 -6.19 -23.32 10.04
CA ASP A 135 -4.86 -23.87 10.33
C ASP A 135 -3.87 -22.74 10.63
N ASP A 136 -2.98 -22.97 11.55
CA ASP A 136 -1.88 -22.05 11.80
C ASP A 136 -1.01 -21.88 10.56
N PHE A 137 -0.49 -20.68 10.37
CA PHE A 137 0.35 -20.35 9.24
C PHE A 137 1.51 -21.35 9.08
N GLY A 138 1.59 -22.00 7.94
CA GLY A 138 2.54 -23.07 7.68
C GLY A 138 4.03 -22.67 7.74
N GLY A 139 4.31 -21.37 7.59
CA GLY A 139 5.66 -20.80 7.72
C GLY A 139 6.10 -20.51 9.16
N GLY A 140 5.23 -20.79 10.14
CA GLY A 140 5.49 -20.55 11.55
C GLY A 140 5.31 -19.09 11.99
N ALA A 141 5.37 -18.89 13.29
CA ALA A 141 5.11 -17.60 13.94
C ALA A 141 6.09 -16.51 13.46
N ARG A 142 5.55 -15.33 13.09
CA ARG A 142 6.31 -14.19 12.57
C ARG A 142 5.48 -12.91 12.58
N TYR A 143 6.11 -11.77 12.32
CA TYR A 143 5.43 -10.50 12.09
C TYR A 143 6.03 -9.76 10.90
N GLY A 144 5.35 -8.69 10.44
CA GLY A 144 5.81 -7.89 9.32
C GLY A 144 5.88 -8.66 7.99
N ALA A 145 5.13 -9.76 7.88
CA ALA A 145 4.94 -10.50 6.65
C ALA A 145 4.04 -9.71 5.69
N LEU A 146 4.15 -10.00 4.41
CA LEU A 146 3.21 -9.48 3.40
C LEU A 146 2.26 -10.57 2.94
N ALA A 147 1.11 -10.16 2.38
CA ALA A 147 0.12 -11.06 1.83
C ALA A 147 -0.54 -10.51 0.58
N PHE A 148 -1.04 -11.40 -0.26
CA PHE A 148 -1.85 -11.10 -1.44
C PHE A 148 -2.74 -12.29 -1.80
N SER A 149 -3.70 -12.09 -2.70
CA SER A 149 -4.59 -13.15 -3.19
C SER A 149 -4.61 -13.14 -4.72
N ILE A 150 -4.34 -14.28 -5.34
CA ILE A 150 -4.42 -14.52 -6.77
C ILE A 150 -4.89 -15.94 -7.05
N GLY A 151 -5.52 -16.20 -8.19
CA GLY A 151 -5.91 -17.53 -8.63
C GLY A 151 -6.84 -18.28 -7.67
N GLY A 152 -7.58 -17.57 -6.80
CA GLY A 152 -8.45 -18.18 -5.80
C GLY A 152 -7.73 -18.71 -4.55
N TYR A 153 -6.48 -18.29 -4.32
CA TYR A 153 -5.67 -18.63 -3.16
C TYR A 153 -5.12 -17.38 -2.48
N GLY A 154 -4.92 -17.48 -1.16
CA GLY A 154 -4.15 -16.52 -0.40
C GLY A 154 -2.66 -16.89 -0.38
N TYR A 155 -1.80 -15.88 -0.33
CA TYR A 155 -0.35 -16.08 -0.21
C TYR A 155 0.18 -15.21 0.90
N VAL A 156 1.06 -15.79 1.72
CA VAL A 156 1.73 -15.10 2.83
C VAL A 156 3.21 -15.46 2.80
N GLY A 157 4.05 -14.46 2.95
CA GLY A 157 5.49 -14.69 2.96
C GLY A 157 6.30 -13.58 3.59
N THR A 158 7.59 -13.77 3.63
CA THR A 158 8.56 -12.85 4.24
C THR A 158 8.34 -12.63 5.74
N GLY A 159 8.71 -11.48 6.28
CA GLY A 159 8.53 -11.17 7.70
C GLY A 159 9.76 -11.50 8.56
N TYR A 160 9.56 -11.47 9.88
CA TYR A 160 10.62 -11.61 10.86
C TYR A 160 10.21 -12.52 12.04
N ASN A 161 11.14 -13.40 12.45
CA ASN A 161 11.00 -14.30 13.59
C ASN A 161 12.36 -14.55 14.27
N ASP A 162 13.07 -13.53 14.66
CA ASP A 162 14.49 -13.49 15.02
C ASP A 162 15.43 -13.59 13.80
N ASN A 163 14.87 -13.90 12.63
CA ASN A 163 15.54 -13.86 11.34
C ASN A 163 14.65 -13.18 10.31
N TYR A 164 15.23 -12.46 9.38
CA TYR A 164 14.51 -11.99 8.19
C TYR A 164 14.25 -13.17 7.27
N LEU A 165 13.02 -13.25 6.76
CA LEU A 165 12.52 -14.40 6.01
C LEU A 165 12.23 -14.02 4.56
N LYS A 166 12.18 -15.03 3.67
CA LYS A 166 11.82 -14.89 2.26
C LYS A 166 10.99 -16.05 1.71
N ASP A 167 10.57 -16.95 2.58
CA ASP A 167 9.69 -18.05 2.22
C ASP A 167 8.27 -17.56 1.95
N PHE A 168 7.55 -18.26 1.08
CA PHE A 168 6.14 -18.02 0.80
C PHE A 168 5.32 -19.29 0.96
N TYR A 169 4.08 -19.13 1.41
CA TYR A 169 3.10 -20.18 1.55
C TYR A 169 1.79 -19.79 0.90
N ARG A 170 1.17 -20.74 0.23
CA ARG A 170 -0.16 -20.63 -0.37
C ARG A 170 -1.20 -21.18 0.61
N PHE A 171 -2.27 -20.44 0.80
CA PHE A 171 -3.43 -20.82 1.59
C PHE A 171 -4.58 -21.24 0.69
N ASP A 172 -5.12 -22.44 0.92
CA ASP A 172 -6.34 -22.95 0.29
C ASP A 172 -7.42 -23.10 1.38
N PRO A 173 -8.45 -22.24 1.40
CA PRO A 173 -9.51 -22.32 2.41
C PRO A 173 -10.37 -23.57 2.30
N ASN A 174 -10.35 -24.27 1.16
CA ASN A 174 -11.13 -25.47 0.88
C ASN A 174 -10.38 -26.78 1.19
N ALA A 175 -9.09 -26.69 1.46
CA ALA A 175 -8.32 -27.87 1.84
C ALA A 175 -8.72 -28.37 3.23
N ALA A 176 -8.50 -29.65 3.48
CA ALA A 176 -8.77 -30.26 4.78
C ALA A 176 -7.95 -29.59 5.89
N THR A 177 -8.50 -29.57 7.10
CA THR A 177 -7.79 -29.10 8.29
C THR A 177 -6.43 -29.83 8.43
N GLY A 178 -5.38 -29.07 8.70
CA GLY A 178 -3.99 -29.53 8.72
C GLY A 178 -3.32 -29.54 7.36
N GLN A 179 -4.01 -29.12 6.28
CA GLN A 179 -3.48 -29.11 4.91
C GLN A 179 -3.72 -27.77 4.17
N GLN A 180 -4.21 -26.74 4.88
CA GLN A 180 -4.60 -25.47 4.26
C GLN A 180 -3.40 -24.65 3.77
N TRP A 181 -2.22 -24.88 4.32
CA TRP A 181 -1.01 -24.15 3.94
C TRP A 181 -0.01 -25.07 3.19
N THR A 182 0.49 -24.58 2.07
CA THR A 182 1.47 -25.28 1.23
C THR A 182 2.62 -24.34 0.87
N ILE A 183 3.86 -24.80 1.00
CA ILE A 183 5.04 -24.00 0.65
C ILE A 183 5.06 -23.68 -0.85
N VAL A 184 5.43 -22.42 -1.17
CA VAL A 184 5.69 -21.94 -2.54
C VAL A 184 7.19 -21.69 -2.68
N SER A 185 7.83 -22.42 -3.59
CA SER A 185 9.26 -22.28 -3.86
C SER A 185 9.53 -21.29 -5.00
N GLY A 186 10.80 -20.96 -5.18
CA GLY A 186 11.27 -20.20 -6.34
C GLY A 186 11.43 -18.70 -6.13
N PHE A 187 10.92 -18.11 -5.03
CA PHE A 187 11.17 -16.68 -4.77
C PHE A 187 12.68 -16.44 -4.60
N GLY A 188 13.24 -15.69 -5.57
CA GLY A 188 14.66 -15.35 -5.62
C GLY A 188 15.04 -14.09 -4.85
N GLY A 189 14.07 -13.28 -4.47
CA GLY A 189 14.26 -11.96 -3.85
C GLY A 189 14.92 -11.98 -2.48
N TYR A 190 15.18 -10.79 -1.98
CA TYR A 190 15.82 -10.61 -0.68
C TYR A 190 14.87 -10.96 0.47
N LYS A 191 15.45 -11.39 1.59
CA LYS A 191 14.76 -11.48 2.87
C LYS A 191 14.29 -10.10 3.30
N ARG A 192 13.07 -10.00 3.85
CA ARG A 192 12.52 -8.70 4.29
C ARG A 192 11.41 -8.84 5.33
N GLN A 193 11.20 -7.78 6.06
CA GLN A 193 9.98 -7.48 6.79
C GLN A 193 9.39 -6.16 6.29
N TYR A 194 8.10 -5.93 6.53
CA TYR A 194 7.40 -4.68 6.19
C TYR A 194 7.53 -4.26 4.73
N GLY A 195 7.66 -5.24 3.83
CA GLY A 195 7.45 -5.05 2.41
C GLY A 195 5.97 -4.87 2.09
N THR A 196 5.67 -4.58 0.83
CA THR A 196 4.30 -4.45 0.34
C THR A 196 4.06 -5.32 -0.87
N ALA A 197 2.77 -5.61 -1.14
CA ALA A 197 2.35 -6.31 -2.33
C ALA A 197 1.05 -5.70 -2.87
N PHE A 198 0.93 -5.64 -4.19
CA PHE A 198 -0.30 -5.26 -4.89
C PHE A 198 -0.57 -6.26 -6.03
N VAL A 199 -1.83 -6.36 -6.46
CA VAL A 199 -2.25 -7.32 -7.48
C VAL A 199 -2.89 -6.56 -8.64
N ILE A 200 -2.37 -6.78 -9.85
CA ILE A 200 -2.91 -6.27 -11.10
C ILE A 200 -3.17 -7.47 -12.01
N ASP A 201 -4.39 -7.61 -12.51
CA ASP A 201 -4.79 -8.66 -13.46
C ASP A 201 -4.38 -10.07 -13.02
N ASP A 202 -4.64 -10.37 -11.73
CA ASP A 202 -4.30 -11.67 -11.09
C ASP A 202 -2.79 -12.00 -11.06
N VAL A 203 -1.94 -10.98 -11.16
CA VAL A 203 -0.49 -11.05 -10.96
C VAL A 203 -0.11 -10.22 -9.74
N ALA A 204 0.60 -10.82 -8.79
CA ALA A 204 1.11 -10.14 -7.61
C ALA A 204 2.46 -9.49 -7.89
N TYR A 205 2.63 -8.26 -7.40
CA TYR A 205 3.88 -7.50 -7.44
C TYR A 205 4.35 -7.25 -6.01
N ILE A 206 5.63 -7.48 -5.74
CA ILE A 206 6.22 -7.45 -4.40
C ILE A 206 7.45 -6.58 -4.41
N CYS A 207 7.52 -5.59 -3.52
CA CYS A 207 8.66 -4.68 -3.39
C CYS A 207 8.82 -4.17 -1.96
N CYS A 208 9.81 -3.31 -1.78
CA CYS A 208 10.05 -2.61 -0.53
C CYS A 208 10.36 -3.52 0.66
N GLY A 209 10.46 -2.93 1.84
CA GLY A 209 10.75 -3.63 3.09
C GLY A 209 12.17 -3.38 3.60
N ASP A 210 12.42 -3.93 4.76
CA ASP A 210 13.69 -3.82 5.47
C ASP A 210 14.33 -5.20 5.66
N ASN A 211 15.62 -5.28 5.43
CA ASN A 211 16.47 -6.42 5.73
C ASN A 211 17.66 -5.96 6.58
N ASN A 212 17.53 -6.08 7.88
CA ASN A 212 18.57 -5.73 8.84
C ASN A 212 19.08 -4.26 8.71
N GLY A 213 18.14 -3.33 8.55
CA GLY A 213 18.43 -1.90 8.42
C GLY A 213 18.76 -1.45 6.99
N THR A 214 18.78 -2.38 6.03
CA THR A 214 18.93 -2.07 4.60
C THR A 214 17.57 -2.14 3.93
N LEU A 215 17.15 -1.05 3.30
CA LEU A 215 15.94 -1.04 2.50
C LEU A 215 16.13 -1.91 1.26
N VAL A 216 15.12 -2.70 0.95
CA VAL A 216 15.17 -3.65 -0.17
C VAL A 216 14.74 -2.95 -1.45
N ASP A 217 15.47 -3.18 -2.51
CA ASP A 217 15.39 -2.51 -3.80
C ASP A 217 14.85 -3.36 -4.94
N ASP A 218 14.69 -4.67 -4.75
CA ASP A 218 14.17 -5.55 -5.78
C ASP A 218 12.64 -5.45 -5.95
N LEU A 219 12.19 -5.58 -7.17
CA LEU A 219 10.78 -5.76 -7.55
C LEU A 219 10.59 -7.13 -8.16
N TRP A 220 9.60 -7.86 -7.69
CA TRP A 220 9.25 -9.18 -8.18
C TRP A 220 7.79 -9.28 -8.54
N LYS A 221 7.47 -10.07 -9.60
CA LYS A 221 6.10 -10.48 -9.88
C LYS A 221 5.92 -11.98 -9.78
N PHE A 222 4.69 -12.39 -9.45
CA PHE A 222 4.26 -13.78 -9.31
C PHE A 222 2.88 -13.97 -9.94
N ASP A 223 2.77 -14.95 -10.84
CA ASP A 223 1.54 -15.25 -11.59
C ASP A 223 0.76 -16.47 -11.05
N GLY A 224 1.12 -16.96 -9.88
CA GLY A 224 0.58 -18.18 -9.29
C GLY A 224 1.42 -19.44 -9.55
N SER A 225 2.37 -19.38 -10.48
CA SER A 225 3.26 -20.47 -10.86
C SER A 225 4.73 -20.06 -10.76
N ASP A 226 5.09 -18.97 -11.39
CA ASP A 226 6.47 -18.54 -11.56
C ASP A 226 6.75 -17.17 -10.97
N TRP A 227 7.92 -17.04 -10.36
CA TRP A 227 8.48 -15.78 -9.91
C TRP A 227 9.38 -15.18 -11.00
N LYS A 228 9.22 -13.90 -11.25
CA LYS A 228 10.07 -13.13 -12.15
C LYS A 228 10.53 -11.84 -11.49
N GLN A 229 11.84 -11.61 -11.47
CA GLN A 229 12.40 -10.32 -11.12
C GLN A 229 12.13 -9.31 -12.23
N LEU A 230 11.77 -8.11 -11.85
CA LEU A 230 11.56 -6.94 -12.69
C LEU A 230 12.69 -5.94 -12.45
N ARG A 231 12.57 -4.72 -12.98
CA ARG A 231 13.55 -3.67 -12.75
C ARG A 231 13.59 -3.30 -11.26
N ASP A 232 14.77 -3.00 -10.76
CA ASP A 232 14.95 -2.57 -9.38
C ASP A 232 14.27 -1.21 -9.13
N ILE A 233 13.89 -0.95 -7.90
CA ILE A 233 13.20 0.28 -7.46
C ILE A 233 14.16 1.30 -6.83
N ALA A 234 15.42 1.22 -7.21
CA ALA A 234 16.48 2.14 -6.80
C ALA A 234 17.45 2.33 -7.95
N ASN A 235 18.17 3.45 -7.94
CA ASN A 235 19.27 3.71 -8.84
C ASN A 235 20.44 2.75 -8.55
N ASN A 236 20.45 1.61 -9.21
CA ASN A 236 21.50 0.59 -9.07
C ASN A 236 22.35 0.44 -10.32
N ASP A 237 21.93 1.01 -11.46
CA ASP A 237 22.62 0.93 -12.74
C ASP A 237 22.82 2.31 -13.33
N SER A 238 24.08 2.76 -13.38
CA SER A 238 24.44 4.08 -13.94
C SER A 238 24.26 4.18 -15.46
N ASP A 239 23.94 3.08 -16.13
CA ASP A 239 23.74 3.05 -17.58
C ASP A 239 22.23 3.13 -17.96
N GLU A 240 21.33 3.14 -16.95
CA GLU A 240 19.89 3.21 -17.13
C GLU A 240 19.37 4.56 -16.66
N ASP A 241 19.16 5.49 -17.60
CA ASP A 241 18.74 6.88 -17.31
C ASP A 241 17.40 6.98 -16.57
N TYR A 242 16.52 5.95 -16.66
CA TYR A 242 15.18 5.96 -16.07
C TYR A 242 15.13 5.72 -14.55
N ASP A 243 16.18 5.14 -13.96
CA ASP A 243 16.18 4.79 -12.53
C ASP A 243 16.93 5.80 -11.64
N ASP A 244 17.59 6.79 -12.23
CA ASP A 244 18.39 7.79 -11.55
C ASP A 244 17.59 8.54 -10.45
N ASP A 245 16.30 8.75 -10.67
CA ASP A 245 15.41 9.48 -9.78
C ASP A 245 14.55 8.58 -8.88
N TYR A 246 14.70 7.26 -8.97
CA TYR A 246 13.88 6.33 -8.19
C TYR A 246 14.20 6.38 -6.69
N ALA A 247 13.36 7.09 -5.95
CA ALA A 247 13.43 7.22 -4.50
C ALA A 247 12.40 6.32 -3.79
N ILE A 248 12.17 5.12 -4.33
CA ILE A 248 11.04 4.25 -3.99
C ILE A 248 11.32 3.39 -2.76
N THR A 249 12.57 2.97 -2.55
CA THR A 249 12.96 2.05 -1.46
C THR A 249 12.53 2.54 -0.10
N ARG A 250 11.70 1.77 0.59
CA ARG A 250 11.14 2.10 1.91
C ARG A 250 10.60 0.88 2.64
N ALA A 251 10.27 1.00 3.91
CA ALA A 251 9.63 -0.02 4.70
C ALA A 251 8.37 0.53 5.39
N GLY A 252 7.43 -0.34 5.72
CA GLY A 252 6.18 0.08 6.37
C GLY A 252 5.32 0.99 5.48
N THR A 253 5.43 0.83 4.18
CA THR A 253 4.64 1.50 3.13
C THR A 253 3.32 0.79 2.92
N VAL A 254 2.38 1.47 2.28
CA VAL A 254 1.14 0.89 1.78
C VAL A 254 1.16 0.75 0.26
N SER A 255 0.33 -0.13 -0.26
CA SER A 255 0.09 -0.23 -1.70
C SER A 255 -1.40 -0.40 -2.00
N PHE A 256 -1.82 0.08 -3.16
CA PHE A 256 -3.17 -0.08 -3.69
C PHE A 256 -3.13 -0.02 -5.22
N VAL A 257 -4.23 -0.39 -5.87
CA VAL A 257 -4.34 -0.40 -7.33
C VAL A 257 -5.49 0.52 -7.75
N ILE A 258 -5.23 1.35 -8.75
CA ILE A 258 -6.24 2.17 -9.44
C ILE A 258 -6.03 2.00 -10.94
N ASP A 259 -7.07 1.59 -11.67
CA ASP A 259 -7.10 1.48 -13.13
C ASP A 259 -5.92 0.72 -13.75
N GLY A 260 -5.55 -0.41 -13.13
CA GLY A 260 -4.49 -1.28 -13.63
C GLY A 260 -3.07 -0.80 -13.32
N ARG A 261 -2.90 0.28 -12.56
CA ARG A 261 -1.61 0.76 -12.07
C ARG A 261 -1.43 0.49 -10.60
N GLY A 262 -0.21 0.15 -10.20
CA GLY A 262 0.17 -0.06 -8.81
C GLY A 262 0.62 1.25 -8.17
N TYR A 263 0.16 1.52 -6.97
CA TYR A 263 0.55 2.69 -6.19
C TYR A 263 1.21 2.24 -4.90
N ILE A 264 2.31 2.89 -4.53
CA ILE A 264 2.87 2.80 -3.18
C ILE A 264 2.93 4.19 -2.58
N ALA A 265 2.66 4.29 -1.29
CA ALA A 265 2.61 5.58 -0.61
C ALA A 265 3.12 5.47 0.83
N THR A 266 3.62 6.58 1.35
CA THR A 266 4.07 6.69 2.75
C THR A 266 5.21 5.72 3.09
N GLY A 267 5.45 5.46 4.36
CA GLY A 267 6.49 4.55 4.84
C GLY A 267 7.71 5.26 5.43
N THR A 268 8.80 4.52 5.57
CA THR A 268 10.06 5.03 6.14
C THR A 268 11.22 4.78 5.19
N ARG A 269 11.97 5.82 4.87
CA ARG A 269 13.21 5.77 4.09
C ARG A 269 14.37 6.36 4.90
N SER A 270 14.64 7.64 4.82
CA SER A 270 15.56 8.36 5.72
C SER A 270 14.83 9.00 6.90
N GLY A 271 13.54 8.81 6.98
CA GLY A 271 12.54 9.33 7.90
C GLY A 271 11.17 8.89 7.42
N VAL A 272 10.12 9.33 8.08
CA VAL A 272 8.74 9.06 7.63
C VAL A 272 8.47 9.86 6.37
N THR A 273 7.93 9.22 5.34
CA THR A 273 7.63 9.84 4.04
C THR A 273 6.14 10.13 3.86
N SER A 274 5.85 10.99 2.91
CA SER A 274 4.49 11.38 2.53
C SER A 274 4.23 11.28 1.02
N ASP A 275 5.27 11.02 0.25
CA ASP A 275 5.22 10.84 -1.20
C ASP A 275 4.53 9.54 -1.61
N TYR A 276 4.12 9.48 -2.86
CA TYR A 276 3.66 8.26 -3.48
C TYR A 276 4.29 8.06 -4.87
N TRP A 277 4.28 6.82 -5.35
CA TRP A 277 4.82 6.40 -6.64
C TRP A 277 3.81 5.53 -7.36
N VAL A 278 3.81 5.61 -8.68
CA VAL A 278 2.92 4.85 -9.56
C VAL A 278 3.73 3.90 -10.43
N TYR A 279 3.34 2.65 -10.44
CA TYR A 279 3.93 1.62 -11.29
C TYR A 279 3.04 1.31 -12.48
N ASP A 280 3.60 1.37 -13.68
CA ASP A 280 2.99 0.91 -14.90
C ASP A 280 3.51 -0.50 -15.25
N PRO A 281 2.65 -1.55 -15.20
CA PRO A 281 3.08 -2.92 -15.45
C PRO A 281 3.35 -3.23 -16.93
N GLU A 282 2.86 -2.41 -17.87
CA GLU A 282 3.10 -2.60 -19.31
C GLU A 282 4.51 -2.16 -19.69
N GLU A 283 4.98 -1.07 -19.09
CA GLU A 283 6.29 -0.48 -19.36
C GLU A 283 7.36 -0.97 -18.39
N ASP A 284 6.97 -1.56 -17.24
CA ASP A 284 7.85 -1.91 -16.12
C ASP A 284 8.61 -0.67 -15.61
N LEU A 285 7.90 0.45 -15.45
CA LEU A 285 8.43 1.73 -15.01
C LEU A 285 7.65 2.30 -13.84
N TRP A 286 8.35 3.10 -13.04
CA TRP A 286 7.78 3.89 -11.96
C TRP A 286 7.77 5.37 -12.31
N TYR A 287 6.71 6.04 -11.89
CA TYR A 287 6.53 7.48 -12.02
C TYR A 287 6.38 8.10 -10.64
N GLY A 288 7.08 9.18 -10.42
CA GLY A 288 7.10 9.92 -9.17
C GLY A 288 7.28 11.40 -9.42
N ASP A 289 7.82 12.08 -8.44
CA ASP A 289 8.13 13.52 -8.50
C ASP A 289 9.40 13.73 -9.34
N SER A 290 9.29 13.70 -10.67
CA SER A 290 10.39 14.00 -11.59
C SER A 290 10.07 15.18 -12.50
N ASP A 291 11.09 15.95 -12.86
CA ASP A 291 11.01 17.14 -13.70
C ASP A 291 10.69 16.84 -15.19
N ASP A 292 10.50 15.59 -15.56
CA ASP A 292 10.18 15.21 -16.92
C ASP A 292 8.67 15.18 -17.16
N ASP A 293 8.24 15.41 -18.39
CA ASP A 293 6.88 15.56 -18.94
C ASP A 293 5.81 14.50 -18.52
N TYR A 294 6.14 13.65 -17.56
CA TYR A 294 5.25 12.70 -16.94
C TYR A 294 4.78 13.21 -15.56
N THR A 295 3.54 13.41 -15.50
CA THR A 295 2.67 13.74 -14.39
C THR A 295 3.36 13.77 -13.04
N PRO A 296 3.72 14.92 -12.54
CA PRO A 296 4.29 15.06 -11.20
C PRO A 296 3.34 14.41 -10.19
N MET A 297 3.92 13.62 -9.31
CA MET A 297 3.20 13.01 -8.21
C MET A 297 3.26 13.95 -7.02
N THR A 298 2.11 14.38 -6.56
CA THR A 298 2.03 15.17 -5.35
C THR A 298 2.45 14.36 -4.14
N ASN A 299 3.19 14.98 -3.26
CA ASN A 299 3.36 14.48 -1.91
C ASN A 299 2.02 14.42 -1.18
N VAL A 300 1.83 13.47 -0.29
CA VAL A 300 0.67 13.42 0.61
C VAL A 300 0.50 14.72 1.42
N HIS A 301 1.53 15.53 1.54
CA HIS A 301 1.49 16.87 2.14
C HIS A 301 0.63 17.87 1.41
N ASN A 302 0.50 17.78 0.09
CA ASN A 302 -0.26 18.71 -0.71
C ASN A 302 -1.77 18.50 -0.55
N VAL A 303 -2.15 17.46 0.16
CA VAL A 303 -3.50 17.36 0.66
C VAL A 303 -3.67 18.43 1.71
N SER A 304 -4.32 19.50 1.31
CA SER A 304 -4.64 20.62 2.18
C SER A 304 -5.01 20.13 3.57
N SER A 305 -4.28 20.60 4.57
CA SER A 305 -4.57 20.47 5.98
C SER A 305 -4.28 19.13 6.68
N GLY A 306 -3.27 18.39 6.33
CA GLY A 306 -2.77 17.49 7.33
C GLY A 306 -2.59 16.03 6.99
N GLY A 307 -2.46 15.69 5.73
CA GLY A 307 -1.85 14.41 5.37
C GLY A 307 -0.44 14.39 5.93
N SER A 308 -0.27 13.86 7.13
CA SER A 308 1.04 13.82 7.77
C SER A 308 1.87 12.70 7.20
N SER A 309 3.17 12.93 7.04
CA SER A 309 4.13 11.85 6.80
C SER A 309 3.91 10.74 7.81
N ARG A 310 3.80 9.52 7.34
CA ARG A 310 3.47 8.36 8.18
C ARG A 310 4.13 7.08 7.72
N SER A 311 4.25 6.14 8.62
CA SER A 311 4.64 4.77 8.34
C SER A 311 3.68 3.80 9.02
N TYR A 312 3.73 2.54 8.59
CA TYR A 312 2.86 1.49 9.14
C TYR A 312 1.37 1.86 9.12
N ALA A 313 0.99 2.61 8.09
CA ALA A 313 -0.39 2.82 7.68
C ALA A 313 -0.97 1.54 7.07
N VAL A 314 -2.23 1.56 6.75
CA VAL A 314 -2.88 0.53 5.92
C VAL A 314 -3.56 1.19 4.73
N SER A 315 -3.95 0.38 3.76
CA SER A 315 -4.63 0.83 2.55
C SER A 315 -5.90 0.03 2.29
N PHE A 316 -6.83 0.66 1.58
CA PHE A 316 -7.91 -0.05 0.90
C PHE A 316 -7.75 0.14 -0.60
N SER A 317 -8.08 -0.89 -1.37
CA SER A 317 -8.02 -0.88 -2.83
C SER A 317 -9.24 -1.59 -3.40
N THR A 318 -9.95 -0.92 -4.30
CA THR A 318 -11.06 -1.52 -5.05
C THR A 318 -10.71 -1.82 -6.51
N GLY A 319 -9.48 -1.53 -6.91
CA GLY A 319 -9.05 -1.53 -8.32
C GLY A 319 -9.45 -0.26 -9.09
N LYS A 320 -10.28 0.60 -8.48
CA LYS A 320 -10.74 1.89 -9.02
C LYS A 320 -10.50 3.05 -8.06
N ARG A 321 -10.45 2.77 -6.78
CA ARG A 321 -10.26 3.72 -5.70
C ARG A 321 -9.18 3.20 -4.75
N GLY A 322 -8.30 4.07 -4.31
CA GLY A 322 -7.21 3.78 -3.40
C GLY A 322 -7.20 4.71 -2.20
N PHE A 323 -6.96 4.14 -1.02
CA PHE A 323 -7.04 4.87 0.25
C PHE A 323 -5.80 4.57 1.10
N VAL A 324 -5.38 5.59 1.85
CA VAL A 324 -4.38 5.48 2.92
C VAL A 324 -5.02 5.93 4.23
N LEU A 325 -4.84 5.15 5.28
CA LEU A 325 -5.43 5.45 6.56
C LEU A 325 -4.58 4.95 7.72
N SER A 326 -4.84 5.51 8.90
CA SER A 326 -4.13 5.15 10.13
C SER A 326 -2.59 5.31 10.02
N GLY A 327 -1.82 4.54 10.78
CA GLY A 327 -0.36 4.65 10.79
C GLY A 327 0.17 5.53 11.90
N SER A 328 1.46 5.83 11.86
CA SER A 328 2.11 6.63 12.90
C SER A 328 3.26 7.48 12.37
N SER A 329 3.55 8.55 13.10
CA SER A 329 4.75 9.39 12.93
C SER A 329 5.31 9.72 14.31
N GLY A 330 6.46 9.15 14.63
CA GLY A 330 7.01 9.23 15.98
C GLY A 330 6.08 8.64 17.03
N THR A 331 5.57 9.47 17.94
CA THR A 331 4.62 9.06 19.00
C THR A 331 3.16 9.34 18.65
N SER A 332 2.90 9.96 17.49
CA SER A 332 1.55 10.26 17.01
C SER A 332 0.99 9.06 16.25
N TYR A 333 -0.27 8.75 16.49
CA TYR A 333 -1.05 7.71 15.80
C TYR A 333 -2.24 8.36 15.12
N PHE A 334 -2.58 7.88 13.93
CA PHE A 334 -3.60 8.49 13.08
C PHE A 334 -4.87 7.63 13.02
N ASP A 335 -5.99 8.29 12.84
CA ASP A 335 -7.32 7.72 12.58
C ASP A 335 -7.95 8.29 11.30
N ASP A 336 -7.25 9.22 10.64
CA ASP A 336 -7.67 9.85 9.39
C ASP A 336 -7.63 8.90 8.20
N VAL A 337 -8.46 9.20 7.20
CA VAL A 337 -8.58 8.46 5.94
C VAL A 337 -8.42 9.43 4.79
N TYR A 338 -7.55 9.08 3.84
CA TYR A 338 -7.36 9.83 2.60
C TYR A 338 -7.56 8.94 1.38
N GLU A 339 -8.29 9.42 0.41
CA GLU A 339 -8.46 8.81 -0.90
C GLU A 339 -7.63 9.56 -1.94
N LEU A 340 -6.89 8.83 -2.75
CA LEU A 340 -6.19 9.39 -3.90
C LEU A 340 -7.13 9.52 -5.10
N LEU A 341 -7.20 10.71 -5.68
CA LEU A 341 -7.85 11.04 -6.94
C LEU A 341 -6.76 11.32 -7.99
N PRO A 342 -6.20 10.29 -8.65
CA PRO A 342 -4.93 10.41 -9.38
C PRO A 342 -5.02 11.24 -10.66
N TYR A 343 -6.23 11.50 -11.16
CA TYR A 343 -6.48 12.25 -12.40
C TYR A 343 -6.99 13.67 -12.17
N GLU A 344 -7.20 14.04 -10.91
CA GLU A 344 -7.57 15.42 -10.57
C GLU A 344 -6.31 16.27 -10.43
N GLN A 345 -6.46 17.56 -10.68
CA GLN A 345 -5.40 18.55 -10.60
C GLN A 345 -5.73 19.54 -9.49
N GLU A 346 -4.72 19.96 -8.77
CA GLU A 346 -4.82 21.02 -7.77
C GLU A 346 -3.94 22.20 -8.23
N ASP A 347 -4.51 23.42 -8.22
CA ASP A 347 -3.74 24.64 -8.49
C ASP A 347 -2.75 24.83 -7.33
N VAL A 348 -1.49 25.02 -7.66
CA VAL A 348 -0.44 25.36 -6.68
C VAL A 348 -0.30 26.87 -6.67
N ASP A 349 -1.09 27.56 -5.82
CA ASP A 349 -1.00 29.02 -5.60
C ASP A 349 0.18 29.39 -4.66
#